data_5dc366ec47c7240913e53a82ecd2dc7d
#
_entry.id   5dc366ec47c7240913e53a82ecd2dc7d
#
_cell.length_a   1.000
_cell.length_b   1.000
_cell.length_c   1.000
_cell.angle_alpha   90.00
_cell.angle_beta   90.00
_cell.angle_gamma   90.00
#
_symmetry.space_group_name_H-M   'P 1'
#
loop_
_entity.id
_entity.type
_entity.pdbx_description
1 polymer ?
#
loop_
_entity_poly.entity_id
_entity_poly.type
_entity_poly.pdbx_seq_one_letter_code
_entity_poly.pdbx_strand_id
1 'polypeptide(L)'
;WPDDFDEKAWGQQHTRHFEPLKNGQIFDLGGREEEIIFMPGHTKGSIVVFDHETGLLFSGDNISDSLWILFDTSAPLAEYVGHLMDIKLLPLTGIVASHRDIIFPVTIINDLLRTISCINPQTDRGFVHPRTGQKALKHREPCEAIENIQYIYVVYDENKLQ
;
A
#
# COMPACT_ATOMS: atom_id res chain seq x y z
N TRP A 1 20.35 -10.85 -1.04
CA TRP A 1 21.14 -11.36 0.10
C TRP A 1 22.47 -11.89 -0.44
N PRO A 2 23.57 -11.90 0.36
CA PRO A 2 24.81 -12.59 -0.01
C PRO A 2 24.56 -14.08 -0.25
N ASP A 3 25.34 -14.70 -1.13
CA ASP A 3 25.18 -16.12 -1.48
C ASP A 3 25.39 -17.08 -0.30
N ASP A 4 26.07 -16.60 0.75
CA ASP A 4 26.35 -17.32 1.99
C ASP A 4 25.41 -16.97 3.15
N PHE A 5 24.32 -16.21 2.88
CA PHE A 5 23.35 -15.81 3.90
C PHE A 5 22.51 -17.01 4.37
N ASP A 6 22.69 -17.39 5.62
CA ASP A 6 21.85 -18.42 6.28
C ASP A 6 20.62 -17.77 6.92
N GLU A 7 19.52 -17.72 6.17
CA GLU A 7 18.23 -17.20 6.61
C GLU A 7 17.69 -17.88 7.87
N LYS A 8 17.89 -19.20 7.98
CA LYS A 8 17.43 -19.99 9.13
C LYS A 8 18.22 -19.67 10.39
N ALA A 9 19.54 -19.60 10.28
CA ALA A 9 20.41 -19.23 11.40
C ALA A 9 20.14 -17.77 11.84
N TRP A 10 19.95 -16.85 10.88
CA TRP A 10 19.58 -15.45 11.16
C TRP A 10 18.25 -15.37 11.90
N GLY A 11 17.21 -16.05 11.42
CA GLY A 11 15.89 -16.09 12.05
C GLY A 11 15.93 -16.63 13.48
N GLN A 12 16.70 -17.67 13.74
CA GLN A 12 16.85 -18.24 15.10
C GLN A 12 17.58 -17.29 16.07
N GLN A 13 18.56 -16.53 15.60
CA GLN A 13 19.29 -15.56 16.42
C GLN A 13 18.47 -14.32 16.76
N HIS A 14 17.47 -13.99 15.94
CA HIS A 14 16.69 -12.76 16.04
C HIS A 14 15.23 -12.97 16.44
N THR A 15 14.83 -14.21 16.80
CA THR A 15 13.51 -14.48 17.41
C THR A 15 13.45 -13.82 18.79
N ARG A 16 13.16 -12.53 18.82
CA ARG A 16 12.82 -11.81 20.03
C ARG A 16 11.30 -11.89 20.26
N HIS A 17 10.88 -11.58 21.45
CA HIS A 17 9.47 -11.40 21.77
C HIS A 17 8.93 -10.24 20.91
N PHE A 18 8.05 -10.55 19.95
CA PHE A 18 7.31 -9.55 19.20
C PHE A 18 5.92 -9.41 19.82
N GLU A 19 5.51 -8.21 20.09
CA GLU A 19 4.14 -7.90 20.48
C GLU A 19 3.35 -7.57 19.21
N PRO A 20 2.19 -8.25 18.98
CA PRO A 20 1.34 -7.91 17.84
C PRO A 20 0.82 -6.49 17.98
N LEU A 21 0.86 -5.74 16.88
CA LEU A 21 0.21 -4.42 16.80
C LEU A 21 -1.31 -4.59 16.85
N LYS A 22 -2.00 -3.56 17.32
CA LYS A 22 -3.46 -3.48 17.33
C LYS A 22 -3.90 -2.32 16.43
N ASN A 23 -5.02 -2.50 15.75
CA ASN A 23 -5.65 -1.40 15.03
C ASN A 23 -6.06 -0.31 16.01
N GLY A 24 -5.76 0.96 15.69
CA GLY A 24 -5.98 2.10 16.59
C GLY A 24 -4.98 2.20 17.74
N GLN A 25 -3.89 1.42 17.74
CA GLN A 25 -2.83 1.53 18.74
C GLN A 25 -2.06 2.83 18.53
N ILE A 26 -1.92 3.61 19.60
CA ILE A 26 -1.19 4.87 19.60
C ILE A 26 0.19 4.67 20.25
N PHE A 27 1.22 5.20 19.61
CA PHE A 27 2.57 5.34 20.14
C PHE A 27 2.85 6.82 20.41
N ASP A 28 3.10 7.16 21.68
CA ASP A 28 3.58 8.49 22.06
C ASP A 28 5.11 8.53 21.94
N LEU A 29 5.60 9.35 21.04
CA LEU A 29 7.04 9.56 20.79
C LEU A 29 7.60 10.77 21.55
N GLY A 30 6.95 11.18 22.64
CA GLY A 30 7.37 12.33 23.44
C GLY A 30 6.70 13.63 22.99
N GLY A 31 5.39 13.64 22.89
CA GLY A 31 4.55 14.76 22.46
C GLY A 31 4.18 14.72 20.98
N ARG A 32 4.36 13.58 20.35
CA ARG A 32 3.90 13.26 19.00
C ARG A 32 3.25 11.88 19.02
N GLU A 33 2.00 11.81 18.62
CA GLU A 33 1.21 10.59 18.64
C GLU A 33 1.09 10.00 17.23
N GLU A 34 1.50 8.73 17.12
CA GLU A 34 1.45 7.95 15.88
C GLU A 34 0.42 6.82 16.04
N GLU A 35 -0.63 6.83 15.25
CA GLU A 35 -1.68 5.81 15.26
C GLU A 35 -1.43 4.73 14.21
N ILE A 36 -1.50 3.47 14.62
CA ILE A 36 -1.45 2.30 13.74
C ILE A 36 -2.85 2.02 13.20
N ILE A 37 -2.99 2.05 11.89
CA ILE A 37 -4.25 1.72 11.23
C ILE A 37 -4.01 0.49 10.33
N PHE A 38 -4.79 -0.57 10.55
CA PHE A 38 -4.71 -1.74 9.68
C PHE A 38 -5.32 -1.40 8.33
N MET A 39 -4.55 -1.65 7.29
CA MET A 39 -4.95 -1.39 5.91
C MET A 39 -4.54 -2.57 5.02
N PRO A 40 -5.19 -3.74 5.17
CA PRO A 40 -4.98 -4.85 4.24
C PRO A 40 -5.16 -4.41 2.78
N GLY A 41 -4.19 -4.78 1.94
CA GLY A 41 -4.17 -4.36 0.53
C GLY A 41 -2.99 -4.99 -0.18
N HIS A 42 -1.91 -4.24 -0.34
CA HIS A 42 -0.67 -4.76 -0.91
C HIS A 42 -0.26 -6.10 -0.28
N THR A 43 -0.36 -6.21 1.04
CA THR A 43 -0.38 -7.48 1.77
C THR A 43 -1.53 -7.48 2.80
N LYS A 44 -1.94 -8.67 3.26
CA LYS A 44 -2.93 -8.84 4.33
C LYS A 44 -2.46 -8.27 5.68
N GLY A 45 -1.15 -8.18 5.89
CA GLY A 45 -0.55 -7.62 7.10
C GLY A 45 -0.17 -6.14 6.97
N SER A 46 -0.53 -5.47 5.89
CA SER A 46 -0.19 -4.06 5.69
C SER A 46 -0.86 -3.17 6.73
N ILE A 47 -0.09 -2.20 7.21
CA ILE A 47 -0.54 -1.12 8.08
C ILE A 47 -0.19 0.22 7.44
N VAL A 48 -0.86 1.25 7.88
CA VAL A 48 -0.44 2.64 7.69
C VAL A 48 -0.27 3.30 9.06
N VAL A 49 0.52 4.36 9.12
CA VAL A 49 0.75 5.11 10.36
C VAL A 49 0.25 6.53 10.15
N PHE A 50 -0.65 6.98 11.00
CA PHE A 50 -1.19 8.33 10.96
C PHE A 50 -0.58 9.18 12.07
N ASP A 51 0.06 10.26 11.69
CA ASP A 51 0.62 11.25 12.59
C ASP A 51 -0.44 12.31 12.92
N HIS A 52 -0.89 12.29 14.17
CA HIS A 52 -1.94 13.19 14.65
C HIS A 52 -1.52 14.67 14.70
N GLU A 53 -0.23 14.97 14.83
CA GLU A 53 0.25 16.35 14.93
C GLU A 53 0.33 17.02 13.55
N THR A 54 0.85 16.30 12.55
CA THR A 54 1.05 16.87 11.21
C THR A 54 -0.07 16.53 10.24
N GLY A 55 -0.88 15.50 10.52
CA GLY A 55 -1.87 14.95 9.60
C GLY A 55 -1.26 14.16 8.45
N LEU A 56 0.02 13.80 8.54
CA LEU A 56 0.67 12.96 7.54
C LEU A 56 0.29 11.49 7.72
N LEU A 57 0.07 10.80 6.61
CA LEU A 57 -0.13 9.35 6.57
C LEU A 57 1.09 8.67 5.95
N PHE A 58 1.75 7.81 6.70
CA PHE A 58 2.81 6.94 6.18
C PHE A 58 2.19 5.65 5.67
N SER A 59 2.02 5.56 4.36
CA SER A 59 1.20 4.52 3.73
C SER A 59 1.98 3.28 3.27
N GLY A 60 3.32 3.29 3.32
CA GLY A 60 4.12 2.21 2.76
C GLY A 60 3.80 2.01 1.29
N ASP A 61 3.52 0.76 0.90
CA ASP A 61 3.18 0.37 -0.47
C ASP A 61 1.68 0.38 -0.76
N ASN A 62 0.85 0.82 0.20
CA ASN A 62 -0.60 0.79 0.03
C ASN A 62 -1.17 1.97 -0.75
N ILE A 63 -0.64 3.19 -0.57
CA ILE A 63 -1.14 4.37 -1.29
C ILE A 63 0.02 5.06 -1.99
N SER A 64 0.09 4.91 -3.29
CA SER A 64 1.08 5.55 -4.16
C SER A 64 0.53 5.63 -5.60
N ASP A 65 1.34 6.11 -6.53
CA ASP A 65 1.02 6.09 -7.96
C ASP A 65 1.09 4.68 -8.59
N SER A 66 1.48 3.66 -7.83
CA SER A 66 1.57 2.28 -8.31
C SER A 66 1.17 1.29 -7.21
N LEU A 67 -0.09 0.88 -7.22
CA LEU A 67 -0.64 -0.11 -6.31
C LEU A 67 -0.46 -1.53 -6.87
N TRP A 68 0.00 -2.46 -6.03
CA TRP A 68 0.20 -3.86 -6.41
C TRP A 68 -0.62 -4.79 -5.51
N ILE A 69 -1.66 -5.40 -6.08
CA ILE A 69 -2.57 -6.37 -5.45
C ILE A 69 -2.48 -7.70 -6.22
N LEU A 70 -1.28 -8.25 -6.33
CA LEU A 70 -1.03 -9.43 -7.15
C LEU A 70 -0.49 -10.63 -6.38
N PHE A 71 0.00 -10.43 -5.17
CA PHE A 71 0.64 -11.51 -4.40
C PHE A 71 -0.39 -12.41 -3.72
N ASP A 72 -0.02 -13.65 -3.42
CA ASP A 72 -0.86 -14.57 -2.62
C ASP A 72 -1.23 -13.95 -1.27
N THR A 73 -0.30 -13.16 -0.72
CA THR A 73 -0.47 -12.42 0.53
C THR A 73 -1.27 -11.12 0.39
N SER A 74 -1.61 -10.67 -0.81
CA SER A 74 -2.46 -9.48 -1.00
C SER A 74 -3.90 -9.76 -0.56
N ALA A 75 -4.54 -8.72 0.00
CA ALA A 75 -5.96 -8.76 0.29
C ALA A 75 -6.80 -8.68 -1.01
N PRO A 76 -8.10 -9.06 -0.98
CA PRO A 76 -9.03 -8.76 -2.06
C PRO A 76 -9.13 -7.26 -2.34
N LEU A 77 -9.30 -6.89 -3.60
CA LEU A 77 -9.37 -5.48 -4.00
C LEU A 77 -10.57 -4.75 -3.38
N ALA A 78 -11.70 -5.44 -3.22
CA ALA A 78 -12.89 -4.88 -2.58
C ALA A 78 -12.63 -4.52 -1.10
N GLU A 79 -11.89 -5.35 -0.37
CA GLU A 79 -11.47 -5.09 1.02
C GLU A 79 -10.55 -3.86 1.07
N TYR A 80 -9.56 -3.80 0.18
CA TYR A 80 -8.67 -2.64 0.08
C TYR A 80 -9.43 -1.34 -0.19
N VAL A 81 -10.40 -1.34 -1.09
CA VAL A 81 -11.24 -0.17 -1.39
C VAL A 81 -12.00 0.30 -0.16
N GLY A 82 -12.55 -0.63 0.64
CA GLY A 82 -13.20 -0.30 1.91
C GLY A 82 -12.26 0.47 2.84
N HIS A 83 -11.06 -0.06 3.08
CA HIS A 83 -10.04 0.61 3.91
C HIS A 83 -9.60 1.97 3.33
N LEU A 84 -9.45 2.06 2.01
CA LEU A 84 -9.09 3.32 1.35
C LEU A 84 -10.16 4.41 1.55
N MET A 85 -11.43 4.01 1.56
CA MET A 85 -12.55 4.91 1.86
C MET A 85 -12.55 5.38 3.32
N ASP A 86 -12.20 4.50 4.27
CA ASP A 86 -12.07 4.86 5.69
C ASP A 86 -10.90 5.84 5.91
N ILE A 87 -9.74 5.57 5.31
CA ILE A 87 -8.58 6.46 5.34
C ILE A 87 -8.91 7.86 4.81
N LYS A 88 -9.72 7.95 3.77
CA LYS A 88 -10.15 9.23 3.18
C LYS A 88 -10.93 10.12 4.17
N LEU A 89 -11.50 9.56 5.23
CA LEU A 89 -12.24 10.32 6.25
C LEU A 89 -11.33 10.96 7.30
N LEU A 90 -10.05 10.59 7.35
CA LEU A 90 -9.08 11.18 8.27
C LEU A 90 -8.74 12.62 7.86
N PRO A 91 -8.34 13.47 8.81
CA PRO A 91 -7.92 14.85 8.54
C PRO A 91 -6.51 14.91 7.94
N LEU A 92 -6.32 14.27 6.79
CA LEU A 92 -5.02 14.15 6.12
C LEU A 92 -4.55 15.47 5.54
N THR A 93 -3.25 15.76 5.69
CA THR A 93 -2.53 16.86 5.06
C THR A 93 -1.64 16.40 3.90
N GLY A 94 -1.23 15.13 3.90
CA GLY A 94 -0.40 14.53 2.88
C GLY A 94 -0.14 13.05 3.12
N ILE A 95 0.41 12.37 2.12
CA ILE A 95 0.69 10.93 2.16
C ILE A 95 2.15 10.69 1.80
N VAL A 96 2.86 9.98 2.67
CA VAL A 96 4.24 9.54 2.48
C VAL A 96 4.22 8.07 2.09
N ALA A 97 4.58 7.77 0.86
CA ALA A 97 4.61 6.41 0.33
C ALA A 97 6.05 5.88 0.26
N SER A 98 6.21 4.56 0.24
CA SER A 98 7.48 3.92 -0.10
C SER A 98 7.86 4.21 -1.55
N HIS A 99 9.18 4.16 -1.83
CA HIS A 99 9.74 4.27 -3.17
C HIS A 99 9.53 5.62 -3.89
N ARG A 100 9.14 6.67 -3.16
CA ARG A 100 8.96 8.03 -3.69
C ARG A 100 9.56 9.07 -2.74
N ASP A 101 10.24 10.06 -3.29
CA ASP A 101 10.86 11.17 -2.55
C ASP A 101 9.94 12.41 -2.51
N ILE A 102 8.63 12.19 -2.57
CA ILE A 102 7.62 13.26 -2.54
C ILE A 102 6.53 12.94 -1.51
N ILE A 103 5.91 13.98 -0.97
CA ILE A 103 4.64 13.85 -0.23
C ILE A 103 3.52 13.96 -1.26
N PHE A 104 2.72 12.91 -1.36
CA PHE A 104 1.55 12.91 -2.23
C PHE A 104 0.44 13.80 -1.66
N PRO A 105 -0.27 14.57 -2.49
CA PRO A 105 -1.49 15.23 -2.06
C PRO A 105 -2.58 14.20 -1.75
N VAL A 106 -3.46 14.52 -0.81
CA VAL A 106 -4.56 13.62 -0.38
C VAL A 106 -5.47 13.21 -1.56
N THR A 107 -5.54 14.04 -2.58
CA THR A 107 -6.33 13.79 -3.80
C THR A 107 -5.88 12.56 -4.58
N ILE A 108 -4.67 12.02 -4.34
CA ILE A 108 -4.22 10.75 -4.95
C ILE A 108 -5.15 9.58 -4.61
N ILE A 109 -5.84 9.63 -3.46
CA ILE A 109 -6.84 8.63 -3.09
C ILE A 109 -7.99 8.61 -4.12
N ASN A 110 -8.42 9.77 -4.62
CA ASN A 110 -9.47 9.84 -5.65
C ASN A 110 -8.99 9.24 -6.97
N ASP A 111 -7.73 9.49 -7.35
CA ASP A 111 -7.14 8.92 -8.55
C ASP A 111 -7.01 7.40 -8.45
N LEU A 112 -6.61 6.87 -7.29
CA LEU A 112 -6.59 5.43 -7.04
C LEU A 112 -7.98 4.81 -7.14
N LEU A 113 -8.98 5.39 -6.47
CA LEU A 113 -10.37 4.90 -6.51
C LEU A 113 -10.92 4.92 -7.94
N ARG A 114 -10.67 5.98 -8.70
CA ARG A 114 -11.04 6.07 -10.11
C ARG A 114 -10.37 4.98 -10.93
N THR A 115 -9.04 4.82 -10.80
CA THR A 115 -8.27 3.81 -11.52
C THR A 115 -8.81 2.40 -11.23
N ILE A 116 -9.08 2.10 -9.95
CA ILE A 116 -9.64 0.81 -9.55
C ILE A 116 -11.03 0.59 -10.18
N SER A 117 -11.88 1.63 -10.23
CA SER A 117 -13.23 1.50 -10.80
C SER A 117 -13.24 1.26 -12.32
N CYS A 118 -12.14 1.57 -13.01
CA CYS A 118 -11.98 1.38 -14.45
C CYS A 118 -11.29 0.05 -14.84
N ILE A 119 -10.90 -0.77 -13.85
CA ILE A 119 -10.26 -2.08 -14.12
C ILE A 119 -11.17 -2.95 -15.00
N ASN A 120 -10.56 -3.49 -16.08
CA ASN A 120 -11.23 -4.40 -16.98
C ASN A 120 -10.26 -5.50 -17.45
N PRO A 121 -10.35 -6.72 -16.89
CA PRO A 121 -9.44 -7.83 -17.21
C PRO A 121 -9.39 -8.19 -18.69
N GLN A 122 -10.44 -7.89 -19.47
CA GLN A 122 -10.49 -8.20 -20.90
C GLN A 122 -9.66 -7.23 -21.76
N THR A 123 -9.39 -6.02 -21.26
CA THR A 123 -8.67 -4.98 -22.00
C THR A 123 -7.34 -4.58 -21.36
N ASP A 124 -7.14 -4.94 -20.10
CA ASP A 124 -5.94 -4.61 -19.35
C ASP A 124 -4.72 -5.38 -19.84
N ARG A 125 -3.56 -4.76 -19.72
CA ARG A 125 -2.33 -5.35 -20.25
C ARG A 125 -1.79 -6.44 -19.35
N GLY A 126 -1.35 -7.54 -19.94
CA GLY A 126 -0.57 -8.55 -19.22
C GLY A 126 0.70 -7.96 -18.61
N PHE A 127 0.98 -8.37 -17.38
CA PHE A 127 2.16 -8.00 -16.61
C PHE A 127 2.84 -9.27 -16.09
N VAL A 128 4.17 -9.26 -16.05
CA VAL A 128 4.96 -10.34 -15.43
C VAL A 128 5.88 -9.70 -14.41
N HIS A 129 5.76 -10.13 -13.16
CA HIS A 129 6.60 -9.62 -12.08
C HIS A 129 8.07 -9.94 -12.36
N PRO A 130 8.98 -8.93 -12.38
CA PRO A 130 10.34 -9.12 -12.89
C PRO A 130 11.22 -10.06 -12.05
N ARG A 131 10.92 -10.21 -10.77
CA ARG A 131 11.71 -11.08 -9.86
C ARG A 131 11.10 -12.47 -9.68
N THR A 132 9.78 -12.56 -9.57
CA THR A 132 9.10 -13.84 -9.25
C THR A 132 8.55 -14.55 -10.47
N GLY A 133 8.42 -13.87 -11.62
CA GLY A 133 7.77 -14.40 -12.80
C GLY A 133 6.25 -14.52 -12.68
N GLN A 134 5.65 -14.05 -11.58
CA GLN A 134 4.20 -14.11 -11.39
C GLN A 134 3.48 -13.31 -12.46
N LYS A 135 2.45 -13.92 -13.06
CA LYS A 135 1.61 -13.27 -14.07
C LYS A 135 0.49 -12.48 -13.39
N ALA A 136 0.20 -11.32 -13.92
CA ALA A 136 -0.83 -10.41 -13.43
C ALA A 136 -1.37 -9.56 -14.59
N LEU A 137 -2.32 -8.71 -14.30
CA LEU A 137 -2.82 -7.66 -15.20
C LEU A 137 -2.38 -6.29 -14.68
N LYS A 138 -2.26 -5.33 -15.59
CA LYS A 138 -1.92 -3.95 -15.28
C LYS A 138 -2.91 -2.99 -15.92
N HIS A 139 -3.63 -2.29 -15.08
CA HIS A 139 -4.49 -1.18 -15.44
C HIS A 139 -3.80 0.16 -15.19
N ARG A 140 -4.19 1.22 -15.92
CA ARG A 140 -3.70 2.58 -15.67
C ARG A 140 -4.72 3.62 -16.10
N GLU A 141 -4.78 4.69 -15.33
CA GLU A 141 -5.53 5.90 -15.64
C GLU A 141 -4.64 7.15 -15.50
N PRO A 142 -4.94 8.26 -16.18
CA PRO A 142 -4.20 9.50 -15.99
C PRO A 142 -4.20 9.92 -14.51
N CYS A 143 -3.05 10.42 -14.03
CA CYS A 143 -2.95 11.04 -12.71
C CYS A 143 -3.41 12.49 -12.81
N GLU A 144 -4.37 12.88 -11.96
CA GLU A 144 -4.85 14.26 -11.84
C GLU A 144 -4.29 14.96 -10.61
N ALA A 145 -3.87 14.18 -9.60
CA ALA A 145 -3.41 14.71 -8.34
C ALA A 145 -2.02 15.36 -8.41
N ILE A 146 -1.16 14.94 -9.35
CA ILE A 146 0.26 15.33 -9.37
C ILE A 146 0.73 15.57 -10.81
N GLU A 147 1.18 16.78 -11.08
CA GLU A 147 1.58 17.22 -12.42
C GLU A 147 2.71 16.40 -13.06
N ASN A 148 3.66 15.93 -12.27
CA ASN A 148 4.83 15.19 -12.76
C ASN A 148 4.62 13.65 -12.78
N ILE A 149 3.45 13.15 -12.41
CA ILE A 149 3.07 11.75 -12.48
C ILE A 149 2.01 11.59 -13.56
N GLN A 150 2.37 10.94 -14.65
CA GLN A 150 1.48 10.83 -15.81
C GLN A 150 0.32 9.88 -15.59
N TYR A 151 0.52 8.79 -14.85
CA TYR A 151 -0.46 7.72 -14.66
C TYR A 151 -0.45 7.17 -13.24
N ILE A 152 -1.62 6.77 -12.77
CA ILE A 152 -1.79 5.85 -11.66
C ILE A 152 -1.88 4.43 -12.22
N TYR A 153 -1.18 3.50 -11.61
CA TYR A 153 -1.17 2.10 -12.00
C TYR A 153 -1.76 1.21 -10.92
N VAL A 154 -2.53 0.22 -11.35
CA VAL A 154 -2.92 -0.92 -10.51
C VAL A 154 -2.46 -2.20 -11.18
N VAL A 155 -1.58 -2.94 -10.51
CA VAL A 155 -1.12 -4.27 -10.93
C VAL A 155 -1.83 -5.29 -10.04
N TYR A 156 -2.58 -6.19 -10.63
CA TYR A 156 -3.47 -7.06 -9.88
C TYR A 156 -3.53 -8.48 -10.44
N ASP A 157 -3.78 -9.44 -9.56
CA ASP A 157 -4.23 -10.77 -9.93
C ASP A 157 -5.76 -10.73 -10.11
N GLU A 158 -6.27 -11.26 -11.22
CA GLU A 158 -7.69 -11.30 -11.52
C GLU A 158 -8.51 -11.98 -10.41
N ASN A 159 -7.93 -12.97 -9.72
CA ASN A 159 -8.55 -13.64 -8.58
C ASN A 159 -8.73 -12.74 -7.34
N LYS A 160 -8.13 -11.55 -7.32
CA LYS A 160 -8.24 -10.58 -6.23
C LYS A 160 -9.33 -9.52 -6.45
N LEU A 161 -10.06 -9.59 -7.56
CA LEU A 161 -11.14 -8.63 -7.87
C LEU A 161 -12.40 -8.82 -7.05
N GLN A 162 -12.53 -9.95 -6.35
CA GLN A 162 -13.72 -10.28 -5.52
C GLN A 162 -13.70 -9.58 -4.18
#